data_fab09a22f1609a60273a04d85c20a4a1
#
_entry.id   fab09a22f1609a60273a04d85c20a4a1
#
_cell.length_a   1.000
_cell.length_b   1.000
_cell.length_c   1.000
_cell.angle_alpha   90.00
_cell.angle_beta   90.00
_cell.angle_gamma   90.00
#
_symmetry.space_group_name_H-M   'P 1'
#
loop_
_entity.id
_entity.type
_entity.pdbx_description
1 polymer ?
#
loop_
_entity_poly.entity_id
_entity_poly.type
_entity_poly.pdbx_seq_one_letter_code
_entity_poly.pdbx_strand_id
1 'polypeptide(L)'
;MKNMCLLPVWAVLLIIAGTFFSCEKKKDMAIYRQADSLNLLSYRMRYKNLDTACKAAHDAYKLADGFPSLRAGALNNQGFCAFIHMDFEKAEDLFLRVYEESNNELECLIADIGMMKICQRTAMNKEFYDYRNSALRRMKRISDDRSAITDPGELERLNYARSEFSIASAIYYYYLQQEQQSLEAINEIKVDEALESDTAQLLYYYYMKGSGGMYEADTPQDVVLGEFNYLIECLGISREYGYVYFEANASQAMAELLKERKNFDLIMERRPNVMRAINSGDLSWEELTMRFAWQALDLFKKYGDLYQISGTYRTLASCSNEQGRYEDALHYLSEALGYVNRHHEKYYHCMDTMDRLRPYVPMATTSIELEWIND
;
A
#
# COMPACT_ATOMS: atom_id res chain seq x y z
N MET A 1 -62.15 47.24 -20.23
CA MET A 1 -62.17 45.81 -20.40
C MET A 1 -60.72 45.35 -20.31
N LYS A 2 -60.34 44.64 -19.20
CA LYS A 2 -59.02 44.14 -19.00
C LYS A 2 -58.88 42.82 -19.77
N ASN A 3 -58.03 42.75 -20.79
CA ASN A 3 -57.64 41.51 -21.43
C ASN A 3 -56.76 40.73 -20.46
N MET A 4 -57.31 39.75 -19.76
CA MET A 4 -56.53 38.68 -19.05
C MET A 4 -56.05 37.74 -20.14
N CYS A 5 -54.76 37.83 -20.50
CA CYS A 5 -54.09 36.79 -21.27
C CYS A 5 -54.01 35.49 -20.40
N LEU A 6 -54.91 34.57 -20.68
CA LEU A 6 -54.81 33.17 -20.17
C LEU A 6 -53.64 32.52 -20.90
N LEU A 7 -52.50 32.34 -20.20
CA LEU A 7 -51.43 31.48 -20.68
C LEU A 7 -52.04 30.10 -20.96
N PRO A 8 -51.79 29.49 -22.13
CA PRO A 8 -52.35 28.22 -22.48
C PRO A 8 -51.82 27.14 -21.47
N VAL A 9 -52.72 26.28 -21.04
CA VAL A 9 -52.42 25.21 -20.02
C VAL A 9 -51.15 24.44 -20.35
N TRP A 10 -50.84 24.25 -21.62
CA TRP A 10 -49.62 23.63 -22.12
C TRP A 10 -48.35 24.42 -21.74
N ALA A 11 -48.36 25.73 -21.66
CA ALA A 11 -47.20 26.53 -21.26
C ALA A 11 -46.90 26.35 -19.75
N VAL A 12 -47.96 26.26 -18.94
CA VAL A 12 -47.83 25.98 -17.49
C VAL A 12 -47.29 24.57 -17.24
N LEU A 13 -47.79 23.58 -17.99
CA LEU A 13 -47.28 22.17 -17.92
C LEU A 13 -45.82 22.06 -18.35
N LEU A 14 -45.39 22.81 -19.39
CA LEU A 14 -43.98 22.83 -19.82
C LEU A 14 -43.07 23.51 -18.78
N ILE A 15 -43.52 24.53 -18.09
CA ILE A 15 -42.77 25.21 -17.02
C ILE A 15 -42.64 24.28 -15.80
N ILE A 16 -43.73 23.61 -15.44
CA ILE A 16 -43.71 22.62 -14.32
C ILE A 16 -42.81 21.44 -14.66
N ALA A 17 -42.91 20.87 -15.85
CA ALA A 17 -42.02 19.82 -16.31
C ALA A 17 -40.54 20.27 -16.32
N GLY A 18 -40.26 21.49 -16.84
CA GLY A 18 -38.89 22.04 -16.84
C GLY A 18 -38.32 22.28 -15.45
N THR A 19 -39.15 22.68 -14.48
CA THR A 19 -38.69 22.84 -13.08
C THR A 19 -38.43 21.49 -12.39
N PHE A 20 -39.25 20.46 -12.66
CA PHE A 20 -39.00 19.08 -12.14
C PHE A 20 -37.71 18.49 -12.70
N PHE A 21 -37.50 18.56 -14.04
CA PHE A 21 -36.26 18.09 -14.66
C PHE A 21 -35.03 18.86 -14.17
N SER A 22 -35.12 20.18 -13.93
CA SER A 22 -34.02 20.97 -13.38
C SER A 22 -33.72 20.62 -11.91
N CYS A 23 -34.73 20.26 -11.11
CA CYS A 23 -34.59 19.86 -9.73
C CYS A 23 -33.95 18.45 -9.61
N GLU A 24 -34.37 17.53 -10.48
CA GLU A 24 -33.84 16.15 -10.54
C GLU A 24 -32.37 16.16 -10.97
N LYS A 25 -32.02 16.88 -12.06
CA LYS A 25 -30.61 17.07 -12.46
C LYS A 25 -29.72 17.68 -11.38
N LYS A 26 -30.24 18.64 -10.59
CA LYS A 26 -29.48 19.22 -9.47
C LYS A 26 -29.26 18.23 -8.34
N LYS A 27 -30.25 17.37 -8.08
CA LYS A 27 -30.15 16.32 -7.07
C LYS A 27 -29.14 15.27 -7.48
N ASP A 28 -29.19 14.81 -8.74
CA ASP A 28 -28.23 13.84 -9.28
C ASP A 28 -26.80 14.36 -9.25
N MET A 29 -26.60 15.64 -9.61
CA MET A 29 -25.29 16.29 -9.55
C MET A 29 -24.77 16.44 -8.10
N ALA A 30 -25.64 16.65 -7.11
CA ALA A 30 -25.25 16.69 -5.71
C ALA A 30 -24.82 15.31 -5.21
N ILE A 31 -25.55 14.26 -5.58
CA ILE A 31 -25.20 12.86 -5.27
C ILE A 31 -23.87 12.49 -5.93
N TYR A 32 -23.70 12.80 -7.21
CA TYR A 32 -22.43 12.60 -7.94
C TYR A 32 -21.25 13.19 -7.18
N ARG A 33 -21.31 14.50 -6.84
CA ARG A 33 -20.23 15.19 -6.11
C ARG A 33 -19.96 14.58 -4.73
N GLN A 34 -21.00 14.13 -4.05
CA GLN A 34 -20.85 13.50 -2.73
C GLN A 34 -20.16 12.13 -2.86
N ALA A 35 -20.56 11.30 -3.81
CA ALA A 35 -19.93 10.00 -4.08
C ALA A 35 -18.48 10.17 -4.52
N ASP A 36 -18.19 11.12 -5.39
CA ASP A 36 -16.85 11.46 -5.84
C ASP A 36 -15.95 11.93 -4.67
N SER A 37 -16.47 12.83 -3.83
CA SER A 37 -15.76 13.30 -2.63
C SER A 37 -15.44 12.14 -1.65
N LEU A 38 -16.34 11.16 -1.52
CA LEU A 38 -16.11 9.99 -0.68
C LEU A 38 -15.07 9.04 -1.30
N ASN A 39 -15.07 8.86 -2.62
CA ASN A 39 -14.02 8.11 -3.31
C ASN A 39 -12.65 8.76 -3.11
N LEU A 40 -12.58 10.07 -3.25
CA LEU A 40 -11.35 10.83 -3.00
C LEU A 40 -10.92 10.75 -1.54
N LEU A 41 -11.85 10.84 -0.59
CA LEU A 41 -11.56 10.68 0.84
C LEU A 41 -10.99 9.29 1.12
N SER A 42 -11.61 8.23 0.59
CA SER A 42 -11.12 6.86 0.71
C SER A 42 -9.69 6.74 0.20
N TYR A 43 -9.40 7.28 -0.99
CA TYR A 43 -8.07 7.30 -1.57
C TYR A 43 -7.05 8.00 -0.66
N ARG A 44 -7.35 9.22 -0.20
CA ARG A 44 -6.45 10.05 0.63
C ARG A 44 -6.19 9.46 2.01
N MET A 45 -7.14 8.67 2.54
CA MET A 45 -7.04 8.08 3.87
C MET A 45 -6.42 6.68 3.88
N ARG A 46 -6.24 6.04 2.71
CA ARG A 46 -5.82 4.63 2.60
C ARG A 46 -4.53 4.29 3.34
N TYR A 47 -3.57 5.20 3.38
CA TYR A 47 -2.29 5.00 4.08
C TYR A 47 -2.16 5.79 5.40
N LYS A 48 -3.25 6.50 5.80
CA LYS A 48 -3.32 7.27 7.04
C LYS A 48 -4.22 6.62 8.08
N ASN A 49 -5.43 6.24 7.67
CA ASN A 49 -6.44 5.62 8.52
C ASN A 49 -7.30 4.67 7.69
N LEU A 50 -7.03 3.37 7.81
CA LEU A 50 -7.68 2.34 7.01
C LEU A 50 -9.19 2.27 7.26
N ASP A 51 -9.64 2.37 8.50
CA ASP A 51 -11.07 2.31 8.84
C ASP A 51 -11.86 3.44 8.17
N THR A 52 -11.30 4.66 8.19
CA THR A 52 -11.90 5.82 7.51
C THR A 52 -11.92 5.61 5.99
N ALA A 53 -10.86 5.07 5.42
CA ALA A 53 -10.79 4.77 3.99
C ALA A 53 -11.85 3.74 3.58
N CYS A 54 -11.98 2.65 4.34
CA CYS A 54 -12.95 1.58 4.06
C CYS A 54 -14.39 2.05 4.20
N LYS A 55 -14.69 2.84 5.24
CA LYS A 55 -16.02 3.42 5.43
C LYS A 55 -16.39 4.36 4.28
N ALA A 56 -15.48 5.25 3.89
CA ALA A 56 -15.70 6.17 2.78
C ALA A 56 -15.93 5.43 1.46
N ALA A 57 -15.17 4.36 1.16
CA ALA A 57 -15.36 3.51 -0.01
C ALA A 57 -16.75 2.85 -0.04
N HIS A 58 -17.19 2.33 1.10
CA HIS A 58 -18.50 1.71 1.24
C HIS A 58 -19.64 2.71 1.02
N ASP A 59 -19.55 3.88 1.64
CA ASP A 59 -20.55 4.94 1.51
C ASP A 59 -20.57 5.53 0.10
N ALA A 60 -19.40 5.67 -0.55
CA ALA A 60 -19.30 6.08 -1.97
C ALA A 60 -20.03 5.10 -2.89
N TYR A 61 -19.82 3.79 -2.72
CA TYR A 61 -20.47 2.77 -3.52
C TYR A 61 -22.01 2.84 -3.42
N LYS A 62 -22.54 3.02 -2.22
CA LYS A 62 -24.00 3.16 -2.00
C LYS A 62 -24.60 4.37 -2.68
N LEU A 63 -23.87 5.48 -2.70
CA LEU A 63 -24.34 6.74 -3.30
C LEU A 63 -24.16 6.77 -4.83
N ALA A 64 -23.23 5.98 -5.37
CA ALA A 64 -22.88 6.00 -6.78
C ALA A 64 -23.85 5.19 -7.66
N ASP A 65 -25.05 4.86 -7.16
CA ASP A 65 -26.08 4.19 -7.98
C ASP A 65 -26.46 5.09 -9.17
N GLY A 66 -26.40 4.53 -10.38
CA GLY A 66 -26.58 5.30 -11.62
C GLY A 66 -25.30 5.98 -12.17
N PHE A 67 -24.16 5.87 -11.48
CA PHE A 67 -22.86 6.44 -11.92
C PHE A 67 -21.78 5.35 -12.02
N PRO A 68 -21.72 4.60 -13.13
CA PRO A 68 -20.86 3.40 -13.25
C PRO A 68 -19.38 3.66 -12.95
N SER A 69 -18.81 4.78 -13.43
CA SER A 69 -17.40 5.11 -13.16
C SER A 69 -17.11 5.37 -11.68
N LEU A 70 -18.02 6.06 -10.97
CA LEU A 70 -17.87 6.29 -9.52
C LEU A 70 -18.05 5.00 -8.72
N ARG A 71 -18.96 4.11 -9.15
CA ARG A 71 -19.12 2.77 -8.54
C ARG A 71 -17.86 1.95 -8.71
N ALA A 72 -17.26 1.94 -9.90
CA ALA A 72 -16.00 1.26 -10.18
C ALA A 72 -14.87 1.79 -9.30
N GLY A 73 -14.75 3.10 -9.15
CA GLY A 73 -13.79 3.72 -8.22
C GLY A 73 -14.00 3.30 -6.77
N ALA A 74 -15.26 3.21 -6.33
CA ALA A 74 -15.61 2.75 -4.98
C ALA A 74 -15.31 1.24 -4.78
N LEU A 75 -15.54 0.41 -5.80
CA LEU A 75 -15.17 -1.02 -5.79
C LEU A 75 -13.66 -1.20 -5.68
N ASN A 76 -12.88 -0.46 -6.45
CA ASN A 76 -11.41 -0.45 -6.35
C ASN A 76 -10.92 -0.06 -4.95
N ASN A 77 -11.54 0.96 -4.34
CA ASN A 77 -11.20 1.38 -2.99
C ASN A 77 -11.59 0.31 -1.94
N GLN A 78 -12.74 -0.36 -2.09
CA GLN A 78 -13.14 -1.48 -1.22
C GLN A 78 -12.23 -2.70 -1.42
N GLY A 79 -11.84 -2.99 -2.67
CA GLY A 79 -10.88 -4.05 -3.00
C GLY A 79 -9.52 -3.83 -2.32
N PHE A 80 -9.03 -2.58 -2.33
CA PHE A 80 -7.84 -2.21 -1.56
C PHE A 80 -8.01 -2.50 -0.05
N CYS A 81 -9.14 -2.13 0.55
CA CYS A 81 -9.41 -2.39 1.96
C CYS A 81 -9.43 -3.90 2.29
N ALA A 82 -10.11 -4.69 1.47
CA ALA A 82 -10.16 -6.14 1.63
C ALA A 82 -8.77 -6.77 1.48
N PHE A 83 -7.97 -6.30 0.52
CA PHE A 83 -6.59 -6.74 0.31
C PHE A 83 -5.70 -6.50 1.54
N ILE A 84 -5.77 -5.31 2.16
CA ILE A 84 -4.99 -4.99 3.37
C ILE A 84 -5.42 -5.87 4.55
N HIS A 85 -6.72 -6.19 4.67
CA HIS A 85 -7.23 -7.11 5.68
C HIS A 85 -6.96 -8.59 5.36
N MET A 86 -6.21 -8.90 4.28
CA MET A 86 -5.91 -10.26 3.80
C MET A 86 -7.16 -11.08 3.40
N ASP A 87 -8.28 -10.43 3.17
CA ASP A 87 -9.51 -11.04 2.63
C ASP A 87 -9.40 -11.06 1.09
N PHE A 88 -8.52 -11.94 0.60
CA PHE A 88 -8.17 -11.97 -0.83
C PHE A 88 -9.34 -12.41 -1.72
N GLU A 89 -10.20 -13.33 -1.26
CA GLU A 89 -11.40 -13.74 -2.00
C GLU A 89 -12.36 -12.56 -2.20
N LYS A 90 -12.59 -11.80 -1.15
CA LYS A 90 -13.43 -10.59 -1.24
C LYS A 90 -12.76 -9.49 -2.07
N ALA A 91 -11.46 -9.31 -1.95
CA ALA A 91 -10.72 -8.34 -2.77
C ALA A 91 -10.82 -8.68 -4.26
N GLU A 92 -10.65 -9.95 -4.61
CA GLU A 92 -10.80 -10.47 -5.97
C GLU A 92 -12.21 -10.22 -6.52
N ASP A 93 -13.27 -10.61 -5.77
CA ASP A 93 -14.66 -10.35 -6.15
C ASP A 93 -14.90 -8.86 -6.44
N LEU A 94 -14.41 -7.98 -5.57
CA LEU A 94 -14.58 -6.54 -5.74
C LEU A 94 -13.86 -6.00 -6.98
N PHE A 95 -12.64 -6.46 -7.30
CA PHE A 95 -11.94 -6.07 -8.51
C PHE A 95 -12.56 -6.65 -9.77
N LEU A 96 -13.06 -7.90 -9.75
CA LEU A 96 -13.76 -8.49 -10.88
C LEU A 96 -15.06 -7.75 -11.21
N ARG A 97 -15.80 -7.31 -10.20
CA ARG A 97 -17.02 -6.50 -10.39
C ARG A 97 -16.75 -5.15 -11.04
N VAL A 98 -15.54 -4.58 -10.93
CA VAL A 98 -15.19 -3.36 -11.68
C VAL A 98 -15.39 -3.57 -13.18
N TYR A 99 -14.99 -4.72 -13.73
CA TYR A 99 -15.16 -5.03 -15.15
C TYR A 99 -16.62 -5.26 -15.55
N GLU A 100 -17.45 -5.75 -14.63
CA GLU A 100 -18.87 -6.00 -14.86
C GLU A 100 -19.70 -4.71 -14.79
N GLU A 101 -19.37 -3.81 -13.86
CA GLU A 101 -20.18 -2.64 -13.57
C GLU A 101 -19.74 -1.39 -14.36
N SER A 102 -18.57 -1.41 -15.04
CA SER A 102 -18.04 -0.24 -15.74
C SER A 102 -17.16 -0.60 -16.93
N ASN A 103 -17.22 0.25 -17.96
CA ASN A 103 -16.32 0.22 -19.12
C ASN A 103 -15.22 1.29 -19.02
N ASN A 104 -15.04 1.90 -17.85
CA ASN A 104 -14.00 2.91 -17.64
C ASN A 104 -12.62 2.23 -17.65
N GLU A 105 -11.82 2.48 -18.69
CA GLU A 105 -10.51 1.85 -18.88
C GLU A 105 -9.53 2.17 -17.74
N LEU A 106 -9.62 3.36 -17.14
CA LEU A 106 -8.76 3.73 -16.01
C LEU A 106 -9.12 2.94 -14.74
N GLU A 107 -10.40 2.80 -14.42
CA GLU A 107 -10.82 2.00 -13.27
C GLU A 107 -10.53 0.51 -13.47
N CYS A 108 -10.70 0.00 -14.70
CA CYS A 108 -10.30 -1.36 -15.04
C CYS A 108 -8.77 -1.57 -14.96
N LEU A 109 -7.96 -0.56 -15.31
CA LEU A 109 -6.50 -0.59 -15.10
C LEU A 109 -6.14 -0.71 -13.61
N ILE A 110 -6.82 0.06 -12.75
CA ILE A 110 -6.60 0.00 -11.29
C ILE A 110 -7.01 -1.37 -10.72
N ALA A 111 -8.10 -1.96 -11.24
CA ALA A 111 -8.50 -3.32 -10.88
C ALA A 111 -7.46 -4.37 -11.32
N ASP A 112 -6.92 -4.28 -12.55
CA ASP A 112 -5.82 -5.16 -13.01
C ASP A 112 -4.63 -5.10 -12.04
N ILE A 113 -4.23 -3.89 -11.58
CA ILE A 113 -3.15 -3.71 -10.61
C ILE A 113 -3.51 -4.32 -9.24
N GLY A 114 -4.76 -4.16 -8.80
CA GLY A 114 -5.26 -4.82 -7.59
C GLY A 114 -5.13 -6.35 -7.67
N MET A 115 -5.52 -6.94 -8.80
CA MET A 115 -5.36 -8.37 -9.07
C MET A 115 -3.88 -8.80 -9.13
N MET A 116 -2.98 -8.00 -9.72
CA MET A 116 -1.54 -8.26 -9.67
C MET A 116 -1.03 -8.37 -8.22
N LYS A 117 -1.49 -7.47 -7.33
CA LYS A 117 -1.11 -7.50 -5.92
C LYS A 117 -1.63 -8.76 -5.20
N ILE A 118 -2.87 -9.19 -5.48
CA ILE A 118 -3.42 -10.44 -4.94
C ILE A 118 -2.58 -11.63 -5.42
N CYS A 119 -2.35 -11.73 -6.73
CA CYS A 119 -1.56 -12.83 -7.33
C CYS A 119 -0.14 -12.90 -6.74
N GLN A 120 0.50 -11.74 -6.48
CA GLN A 120 1.79 -11.68 -5.81
C GLN A 120 1.72 -12.22 -4.37
N ARG A 121 0.66 -11.92 -3.62
CA ARG A 121 0.47 -12.40 -2.25
C ARG A 121 0.13 -13.87 -2.16
N THR A 122 -0.52 -14.42 -3.17
CA THR A 122 -0.99 -15.81 -3.24
C THR A 122 -0.09 -16.72 -4.10
N ALA A 123 1.03 -16.19 -4.61
CA ALA A 123 1.99 -16.89 -5.47
C ALA A 123 1.40 -17.43 -6.79
N MET A 124 0.37 -16.77 -7.31
CA MET A 124 -0.29 -17.10 -8.60
C MET A 124 0.47 -16.44 -9.76
N ASN A 125 1.61 -17.02 -10.11
CA ASN A 125 2.56 -16.40 -11.04
C ASN A 125 2.00 -16.22 -12.46
N LYS A 126 1.26 -17.19 -13.00
CA LYS A 126 0.69 -17.10 -14.34
C LYS A 126 -0.33 -15.97 -14.40
N GLU A 127 -1.25 -15.94 -13.44
CA GLU A 127 -2.31 -14.95 -13.33
C GLU A 127 -1.74 -13.53 -13.13
N PHE A 128 -0.63 -13.40 -12.38
CA PHE A 128 0.08 -12.14 -12.26
C PHE A 128 0.49 -11.59 -13.64
N TYR A 129 1.10 -12.42 -14.51
CA TYR A 129 1.49 -12.00 -15.86
C TYR A 129 0.30 -11.70 -16.74
N ASP A 130 -0.81 -12.44 -16.61
CA ASP A 130 -2.04 -12.19 -17.36
C ASP A 130 -2.63 -10.81 -17.03
N TYR A 131 -2.74 -10.45 -15.74
CA TYR A 131 -3.20 -9.12 -15.29
C TYR A 131 -2.19 -8.02 -15.62
N ARG A 132 -0.90 -8.26 -15.46
CA ARG A 132 0.15 -7.32 -15.87
C ARG A 132 0.06 -6.98 -17.36
N ASN A 133 -0.11 -7.97 -18.21
CA ASN A 133 -0.28 -7.76 -19.65
C ASN A 133 -1.62 -7.05 -19.98
N SER A 134 -2.68 -7.30 -19.23
CA SER A 134 -3.94 -6.57 -19.33
C SER A 134 -3.73 -5.08 -19.00
N ALA A 135 -3.09 -4.79 -17.88
CA ALA A 135 -2.75 -3.43 -17.46
C ALA A 135 -1.93 -2.67 -18.51
N LEU A 136 -0.91 -3.31 -19.09
CA LEU A 136 -0.09 -2.72 -20.16
C LEU A 136 -0.93 -2.37 -21.39
N ARG A 137 -1.83 -3.26 -21.81
CA ARG A 137 -2.74 -2.99 -22.96
C ARG A 137 -3.68 -1.84 -22.67
N ARG A 138 -4.21 -1.71 -21.42
CA ARG A 138 -5.07 -0.59 -21.02
C ARG A 138 -4.30 0.72 -20.98
N MET A 139 -3.12 0.76 -20.36
CA MET A 139 -2.26 1.94 -20.36
C MET A 139 -1.95 2.43 -21.78
N LYS A 140 -1.69 1.49 -22.71
CA LYS A 140 -1.48 1.84 -24.11
C LYS A 140 -2.74 2.44 -24.74
N ARG A 141 -3.93 1.83 -24.57
CA ARG A 141 -5.19 2.38 -25.10
C ARG A 141 -5.47 3.77 -24.57
N ILE A 142 -5.31 3.99 -23.25
CA ILE A 142 -5.47 5.30 -22.62
C ILE A 142 -4.49 6.33 -23.19
N SER A 143 -3.24 5.92 -23.47
CA SER A 143 -2.22 6.82 -24.04
C SER A 143 -2.45 7.13 -25.52
N ASP A 144 -3.01 6.19 -26.28
CA ASP A 144 -3.32 6.37 -27.72
C ASP A 144 -4.53 7.25 -27.92
N ASP A 145 -5.51 7.25 -26.99
CA ASP A 145 -6.68 8.12 -26.97
C ASP A 145 -6.42 9.42 -26.19
N ARG A 146 -5.79 10.40 -26.85
CA ARG A 146 -5.46 11.70 -26.23
C ARG A 146 -6.68 12.51 -25.79
N SER A 147 -7.89 12.14 -26.20
CA SER A 147 -9.14 12.79 -25.80
C SER A 147 -9.78 12.15 -24.56
N ALA A 148 -9.32 10.97 -24.15
CA ALA A 148 -9.95 10.16 -23.11
C ALA A 148 -9.79 10.73 -21.70
N ILE A 149 -8.71 11.45 -21.42
CA ILE A 149 -8.44 12.01 -20.08
C ILE A 149 -8.15 13.50 -20.21
N THR A 150 -9.18 14.29 -19.97
CA THR A 150 -9.11 15.77 -19.97
C THR A 150 -9.37 16.36 -18.59
N ASP A 151 -9.99 15.59 -17.69
CA ASP A 151 -10.25 15.98 -16.32
C ASP A 151 -8.98 15.86 -15.46
N PRO A 152 -8.62 16.92 -14.68
CA PRO A 152 -7.44 16.87 -13.80
C PRO A 152 -7.47 15.74 -12.79
N GLY A 153 -8.64 15.38 -12.26
CA GLY A 153 -8.79 14.27 -11.30
C GLY A 153 -8.54 12.90 -11.95
N GLU A 154 -8.96 12.70 -13.19
CA GLU A 154 -8.65 11.49 -13.94
C GLU A 154 -7.15 11.40 -14.29
N LEU A 155 -6.50 12.54 -14.57
CA LEU A 155 -5.06 12.57 -14.80
C LEU A 155 -4.26 12.20 -13.53
N GLU A 156 -4.65 12.75 -12.38
CA GLU A 156 -4.08 12.38 -11.07
C GLU A 156 -4.23 10.87 -10.83
N ARG A 157 -5.40 10.32 -11.08
CA ARG A 157 -5.68 8.89 -10.95
C ARG A 157 -4.88 8.02 -11.93
N LEU A 158 -4.62 8.49 -13.14
CA LEU A 158 -3.77 7.78 -14.10
C LEU A 158 -2.30 7.78 -13.65
N ASN A 159 -1.79 8.88 -13.13
CA ASN A 159 -0.43 8.97 -12.59
C ASN A 159 -0.27 8.02 -11.40
N TYR A 160 -1.26 7.97 -10.50
CA TYR A 160 -1.33 6.95 -9.46
C TYR A 160 -1.27 5.53 -10.03
N ALA A 161 -2.10 5.19 -11.01
CA ALA A 161 -2.13 3.85 -11.57
C ALA A 161 -0.79 3.44 -12.22
N ARG A 162 -0.10 4.36 -12.87
CA ARG A 162 1.22 4.12 -13.46
C ARG A 162 2.29 3.81 -12.40
N SER A 163 2.38 4.62 -11.36
CA SER A 163 3.34 4.38 -10.28
C SER A 163 3.01 3.08 -9.50
N GLU A 164 1.74 2.82 -9.21
CA GLU A 164 1.32 1.57 -8.56
C GLU A 164 1.60 0.32 -9.41
N PHE A 165 1.47 0.40 -10.73
CA PHE A 165 1.84 -0.68 -11.64
C PHE A 165 3.34 -0.99 -11.56
N SER A 166 4.19 0.04 -11.59
CA SER A 166 5.64 -0.10 -11.48
C SER A 166 6.03 -0.65 -10.11
N ILE A 167 5.44 -0.14 -9.02
CA ILE A 167 5.66 -0.63 -7.65
C ILE A 167 5.23 -2.10 -7.51
N ALA A 168 4.02 -2.47 -7.97
CA ALA A 168 3.54 -3.85 -7.89
C ALA A 168 4.43 -4.81 -8.69
N SER A 169 4.94 -4.36 -9.85
CA SER A 169 5.89 -5.13 -10.67
C SER A 169 7.24 -5.29 -9.96
N ALA A 170 7.79 -4.20 -9.38
CA ALA A 170 9.06 -4.23 -8.65
C ALA A 170 9.00 -5.17 -7.45
N ILE A 171 7.92 -5.10 -6.64
CA ILE A 171 7.70 -5.99 -5.50
C ILE A 171 7.63 -7.45 -5.95
N TYR A 172 6.91 -7.75 -7.02
CA TYR A 172 6.77 -9.11 -7.54
C TYR A 172 8.14 -9.68 -7.96
N TYR A 173 8.91 -8.93 -8.76
CA TYR A 173 10.25 -9.35 -9.19
C TYR A 173 11.23 -9.50 -8.02
N TYR A 174 11.14 -8.62 -7.02
CA TYR A 174 11.94 -8.74 -5.80
C TYR A 174 11.69 -10.08 -5.08
N TYR A 175 10.41 -10.47 -4.91
CA TYR A 175 10.07 -11.76 -4.29
C TYR A 175 10.52 -12.97 -5.10
N LEU A 176 10.62 -12.85 -6.41
CA LEU A 176 11.18 -13.88 -7.29
C LEU A 176 12.72 -13.85 -7.36
N GLN A 177 13.38 -13.01 -6.57
CA GLN A 177 14.84 -12.80 -6.60
C GLN A 177 15.36 -12.36 -7.99
N GLN A 178 14.53 -11.67 -8.74
CA GLN A 178 14.84 -11.09 -10.05
C GLN A 178 15.23 -9.61 -9.86
N GLU A 179 16.41 -9.37 -9.28
CA GLU A 179 16.88 -8.03 -8.87
C GLU A 179 16.88 -7.04 -10.01
N GLN A 180 17.40 -7.43 -11.18
CA GLN A 180 17.48 -6.55 -12.35
C GLN A 180 16.09 -6.08 -12.81
N GLN A 181 15.11 -6.97 -12.92
CA GLN A 181 13.74 -6.62 -13.30
C GLN A 181 13.06 -5.77 -12.24
N SER A 182 13.36 -6.01 -10.97
CA SER A 182 12.87 -5.19 -9.86
C SER A 182 13.38 -3.75 -9.95
N LEU A 183 14.68 -3.57 -10.18
CA LEU A 183 15.32 -2.26 -10.38
C LEU A 183 14.77 -1.54 -11.63
N GLU A 184 14.64 -2.25 -12.74
CA GLU A 184 14.05 -1.70 -13.96
C GLU A 184 12.63 -1.19 -13.71
N ALA A 185 11.79 -2.00 -13.05
CA ALA A 185 10.41 -1.63 -12.76
C ALA A 185 10.30 -0.38 -11.86
N ILE A 186 11.09 -0.28 -10.79
CA ILE A 186 11.05 0.89 -9.91
C ILE A 186 11.63 2.15 -10.58
N ASN A 187 12.63 1.99 -11.45
CA ASN A 187 13.25 3.09 -12.18
C ASN A 187 12.37 3.63 -13.34
N GLU A 188 11.26 2.95 -13.70
CA GLU A 188 10.24 3.51 -14.61
C GLU A 188 9.48 4.68 -13.96
N ILE A 189 9.46 4.77 -12.63
CA ILE A 189 8.83 5.88 -11.91
C ILE A 189 9.71 7.12 -12.04
N LYS A 190 9.17 8.15 -12.67
CA LYS A 190 9.83 9.45 -12.80
C LYS A 190 9.51 10.31 -11.59
N VAL A 191 10.56 10.84 -10.96
CA VAL A 191 10.41 11.86 -9.91
C VAL A 191 10.21 13.20 -10.60
N ASP A 192 8.95 13.55 -10.84
CA ASP A 192 8.51 14.78 -11.49
C ASP A 192 7.40 15.44 -10.65
N GLU A 193 6.91 16.60 -11.12
CA GLU A 193 5.86 17.36 -10.43
C GLU A 193 4.59 16.50 -10.17
N ALA A 194 4.29 15.54 -11.05
CA ALA A 194 3.12 14.66 -10.88
C ALA A 194 3.30 13.71 -9.69
N LEU A 195 4.49 13.11 -9.51
CA LEU A 195 4.79 12.27 -8.35
C LEU A 195 4.89 13.11 -7.08
N GLU A 196 5.57 14.25 -7.13
CA GLU A 196 5.73 15.15 -5.97
C GLU A 196 4.40 15.70 -5.45
N SER A 197 3.40 15.87 -6.33
CA SER A 197 2.05 16.29 -5.94
C SER A 197 1.23 15.19 -5.24
N ASP A 198 1.56 13.90 -5.46
CA ASP A 198 0.95 12.75 -4.78
C ASP A 198 1.85 12.25 -3.66
N THR A 199 1.70 12.83 -2.46
CA THR A 199 2.52 12.49 -1.29
C THR A 199 2.51 10.99 -0.99
N ALA A 200 1.40 10.27 -1.22
CA ALA A 200 1.33 8.83 -0.96
C ALA A 200 2.22 8.04 -1.93
N GLN A 201 2.22 8.40 -3.22
CA GLN A 201 3.05 7.75 -4.23
C GLN A 201 4.52 8.12 -4.08
N LEU A 202 4.82 9.37 -3.72
CA LEU A 202 6.19 9.81 -3.39
C LEU A 202 6.74 9.03 -2.19
N LEU A 203 5.96 8.86 -1.12
CA LEU A 203 6.35 8.08 0.06
C LEU A 203 6.54 6.60 -0.30
N TYR A 204 5.69 6.05 -1.17
CA TYR A 204 5.86 4.68 -1.62
C TYR A 204 7.15 4.51 -2.42
N TYR A 205 7.45 5.43 -3.33
CA TYR A 205 8.71 5.45 -4.07
C TYR A 205 9.92 5.53 -3.12
N TYR A 206 9.91 6.45 -2.15
CA TYR A 206 11.02 6.58 -1.18
C TYR A 206 11.19 5.32 -0.33
N TYR A 207 10.08 4.73 0.14
CA TYR A 207 10.14 3.47 0.86
C TYR A 207 10.74 2.35 0.00
N MET A 208 10.32 2.21 -1.26
CA MET A 208 10.85 1.20 -2.17
C MET A 208 12.35 1.38 -2.42
N LYS A 209 12.80 2.63 -2.66
CA LYS A 209 14.23 2.93 -2.84
C LYS A 209 15.06 2.73 -1.56
N GLY A 210 14.44 2.84 -0.40
CA GLY A 210 15.09 2.64 0.91
C GLY A 210 15.00 1.21 1.45
N SER A 211 14.14 0.35 0.87
CA SER A 211 14.01 -1.05 1.28
C SER A 211 14.97 -1.91 0.46
N GLY A 212 15.93 -2.59 1.12
CA GLY A 212 17.07 -3.27 0.54
C GLY A 212 16.86 -3.94 -0.81
N GLY A 213 17.79 -3.71 -1.74
CA GLY A 213 17.78 -4.24 -3.10
C GLY A 213 17.07 -3.38 -4.15
N MET A 214 16.51 -2.22 -3.78
CA MET A 214 15.79 -1.33 -4.70
C MET A 214 16.59 -0.04 -5.02
N TYR A 215 17.79 0.10 -4.48
CA TYR A 215 18.71 1.18 -4.75
C TYR A 215 20.01 0.64 -5.33
N GLU A 216 20.54 1.28 -6.35
CA GLU A 216 21.76 0.89 -7.06
C GLU A 216 22.78 2.02 -6.97
N ALA A 217 24.02 1.67 -6.66
CA ALA A 217 25.15 2.59 -6.64
C ALA A 217 26.47 1.84 -6.95
N ASP A 218 27.54 2.59 -7.17
CA ASP A 218 28.85 2.03 -7.58
C ASP A 218 29.50 1.16 -6.49
N THR A 219 29.24 1.45 -5.21
CA THR A 219 29.81 0.70 -4.09
C THR A 219 28.72 0.22 -3.12
N PRO A 220 28.93 -0.92 -2.42
CA PRO A 220 27.99 -1.38 -1.38
C PRO A 220 27.77 -0.36 -0.26
N GLN A 221 28.80 0.46 0.05
CA GLN A 221 28.69 1.52 1.05
C GLN A 221 27.74 2.64 0.59
N ASP A 222 27.82 3.02 -0.69
CA ASP A 222 26.92 4.03 -1.27
C ASP A 222 25.48 3.52 -1.37
N VAL A 223 25.29 2.20 -1.60
CA VAL A 223 23.95 1.58 -1.51
C VAL A 223 23.35 1.78 -0.11
N VAL A 224 24.08 1.39 0.93
CA VAL A 224 23.63 1.55 2.33
C VAL A 224 23.29 3.01 2.66
N LEU A 225 24.15 3.95 2.25
CA LEU A 225 23.95 5.39 2.50
C LEU A 225 22.77 5.95 1.69
N GLY A 226 22.55 5.47 0.47
CA GLY A 226 21.43 5.83 -0.38
C GLY A 226 20.09 5.34 0.19
N GLU A 227 20.02 4.06 0.56
CA GLU A 227 18.85 3.47 1.22
C GLU A 227 18.51 4.21 2.51
N PHE A 228 19.52 4.47 3.35
CA PHE A 228 19.35 5.26 4.57
C PHE A 228 18.74 6.64 4.29
N ASN A 229 19.25 7.38 3.30
CA ASN A 229 18.74 8.70 2.98
C ASN A 229 17.26 8.65 2.55
N TYR A 230 16.88 7.70 1.68
CA TYR A 230 15.47 7.52 1.27
C TYR A 230 14.56 7.16 2.44
N LEU A 231 15.02 6.34 3.38
CA LEU A 231 14.24 6.00 4.58
C LEU A 231 14.06 7.21 5.50
N ILE A 232 15.07 8.06 5.64
CA ILE A 232 14.97 9.30 6.43
C ILE A 232 13.96 10.27 5.82
N GLU A 233 13.99 10.46 4.50
CA GLU A 233 13.00 11.30 3.80
C GLU A 233 11.59 10.72 3.97
N CYS A 234 11.42 9.41 3.79
CA CYS A 234 10.14 8.74 3.99
C CYS A 234 9.62 8.92 5.43
N LEU A 235 10.46 8.74 6.45
CA LEU A 235 10.10 8.95 7.85
C LEU A 235 9.72 10.40 8.14
N GLY A 236 10.47 11.38 7.63
CA GLY A 236 10.21 12.79 7.81
C GLY A 236 8.85 13.20 7.26
N ILE A 237 8.62 12.93 5.97
CA ILE A 237 7.38 13.29 5.27
C ILE A 237 6.18 12.52 5.85
N SER A 238 6.33 11.21 6.13
CA SER A 238 5.21 10.42 6.66
C SER A 238 4.74 10.91 8.03
N ARG A 239 5.65 11.35 8.90
CA ARG A 239 5.32 11.96 10.20
C ARG A 239 4.67 13.32 10.06
N GLU A 240 5.21 14.18 9.19
CA GLU A 240 4.67 15.52 8.95
C GLU A 240 3.22 15.46 8.45
N TYR A 241 2.91 14.54 7.52
CA TYR A 241 1.59 14.45 6.88
C TYR A 241 0.69 13.34 7.42
N GLY A 242 1.14 12.60 8.46
CA GLY A 242 0.36 11.58 9.16
C GLY A 242 0.14 10.28 8.37
N TYR A 243 1.08 9.87 7.55
CA TYR A 243 1.02 8.62 6.78
C TYR A 243 1.52 7.42 7.62
N VAL A 244 0.66 6.93 8.51
CA VAL A 244 0.98 5.85 9.48
C VAL A 244 1.57 4.61 8.80
N TYR A 245 1.01 4.21 7.66
CA TYR A 245 1.48 3.04 6.90
C TYR A 245 2.93 3.19 6.44
N PHE A 246 3.30 4.35 5.88
CA PHE A 246 4.66 4.57 5.39
C PHE A 246 5.66 4.84 6.52
N GLU A 247 5.24 5.49 7.62
CA GLU A 247 6.08 5.60 8.81
C GLU A 247 6.42 4.22 9.38
N ALA A 248 5.44 3.29 9.40
CA ALA A 248 5.64 1.92 9.84
C ALA A 248 6.61 1.16 8.93
N ASN A 249 6.37 1.21 7.60
CA ASN A 249 7.22 0.53 6.62
C ASN A 249 8.67 1.05 6.65
N ALA A 250 8.85 2.38 6.69
CA ALA A 250 10.18 2.98 6.76
C ALA A 250 10.89 2.68 8.09
N SER A 251 10.16 2.61 9.21
CA SER A 251 10.72 2.18 10.50
C SER A 251 11.16 0.72 10.46
N GLN A 252 10.37 -0.17 9.86
CA GLN A 252 10.74 -1.58 9.69
C GLN A 252 11.99 -1.73 8.82
N ALA A 253 12.02 -1.05 7.66
CA ALA A 253 13.17 -1.07 6.76
C ALA A 253 14.43 -0.46 7.41
N MET A 254 14.27 0.57 8.24
CA MET A 254 15.38 1.13 9.03
C MET A 254 15.93 0.11 10.03
N ALA A 255 15.07 -0.65 10.71
CA ALA A 255 15.54 -1.74 11.58
C ALA A 255 16.29 -2.82 10.80
N GLU A 256 15.80 -3.22 9.61
CA GLU A 256 16.47 -4.18 8.74
C GLU A 256 17.82 -3.66 8.24
N LEU A 257 17.94 -2.37 7.89
CA LEU A 257 19.20 -1.76 7.47
C LEU A 257 20.22 -1.69 8.61
N LEU A 258 19.78 -1.28 9.80
CA LEU A 258 20.63 -1.08 10.98
C LEU A 258 20.95 -2.37 11.73
N LYS A 259 20.26 -3.51 11.51
CA LYS A 259 20.54 -4.77 12.22
C LYS A 259 21.96 -5.25 12.00
N GLU A 260 22.56 -4.98 10.83
CA GLU A 260 23.95 -5.24 10.56
C GLU A 260 24.82 -4.14 11.19
N ARG A 261 25.62 -4.51 12.17
CA ARG A 261 26.52 -3.59 12.91
C ARG A 261 27.39 -2.76 11.97
N LYS A 262 27.91 -3.35 10.89
CA LYS A 262 28.73 -2.63 9.90
C LYS A 262 27.99 -1.47 9.23
N ASN A 263 26.67 -1.62 8.95
CA ASN A 263 25.86 -0.55 8.36
C ASN A 263 25.64 0.59 9.36
N PHE A 264 25.34 0.23 10.61
CA PHE A 264 25.21 1.22 11.70
C PHE A 264 26.49 2.04 11.84
N ASP A 265 27.66 1.38 11.93
CA ASP A 265 28.95 2.06 12.11
C ASP A 265 29.28 2.95 10.88
N LEU A 266 29.00 2.48 9.66
CA LEU A 266 29.15 3.29 8.43
C LEU A 266 28.29 4.54 8.44
N ILE A 267 27.01 4.42 8.81
CA ILE A 267 26.08 5.54 8.85
C ILE A 267 26.47 6.52 9.96
N MET A 268 26.90 6.02 11.13
CA MET A 268 27.43 6.86 12.22
C MET A 268 28.64 7.69 11.77
N GLU A 269 29.54 7.08 11.00
CA GLU A 269 30.72 7.77 10.45
C GLU A 269 30.33 8.81 9.39
N ARG A 270 29.48 8.43 8.45
CA ARG A 270 29.21 9.25 7.24
C ARG A 270 28.06 10.23 7.40
N ARG A 271 27.12 9.98 8.32
CA ARG A 271 25.92 10.80 8.58
C ARG A 271 25.71 11.09 10.07
N PRO A 272 26.75 11.57 10.80
CA PRO A 272 26.68 11.69 12.27
C PRO A 272 25.60 12.67 12.75
N ASN A 273 25.29 13.71 11.98
CA ASN A 273 24.27 14.69 12.35
C ASN A 273 22.85 14.08 12.25
N VAL A 274 22.58 13.32 11.17
CA VAL A 274 21.29 12.66 10.98
C VAL A 274 21.11 11.56 12.02
N MET A 275 22.15 10.76 12.26
CA MET A 275 22.12 9.73 13.31
C MET A 275 21.84 10.32 14.70
N ARG A 276 22.48 11.42 15.07
CA ARG A 276 22.17 12.11 16.35
C ARG A 276 20.72 12.62 16.40
N ALA A 277 20.17 13.09 15.29
CA ALA A 277 18.78 13.55 15.26
C ALA A 277 17.78 12.40 15.46
N ILE A 278 18.01 11.24 14.83
CA ILE A 278 17.13 10.07 15.00
C ILE A 278 17.44 9.26 16.26
N ASN A 279 18.61 9.41 16.86
CA ASN A 279 19.03 8.78 18.11
C ASN A 279 19.24 9.83 19.24
N SER A 280 18.27 10.69 19.44
CA SER A 280 18.33 11.74 20.47
C SER A 280 18.46 11.21 21.92
N GLY A 281 18.15 9.93 22.13
CA GLY A 281 18.30 9.24 23.43
C GLY A 281 19.66 8.59 23.67
N ASP A 282 20.60 8.74 22.72
CA ASP A 282 21.94 8.11 22.76
C ASP A 282 21.89 6.59 23.02
N LEU A 283 20.93 5.93 22.38
CA LEU A 283 20.74 4.49 22.49
C LEU A 283 21.92 3.73 21.85
N SER A 284 22.25 2.58 22.37
CA SER A 284 23.18 1.65 21.76
C SER A 284 22.67 1.18 20.38
N TRP A 285 23.54 0.54 19.60
CA TRP A 285 23.15 -0.09 18.34
C TRP A 285 21.97 -1.04 18.51
N GLU A 286 22.04 -1.93 19.49
CA GLU A 286 21.01 -2.92 19.78
C GLU A 286 19.67 -2.28 20.12
N GLU A 287 19.70 -1.27 21.01
CA GLU A 287 18.50 -0.56 21.44
C GLU A 287 17.86 0.26 20.32
N LEU A 288 18.69 0.95 19.53
CA LEU A 288 18.19 1.77 18.42
C LEU A 288 17.51 0.90 17.34
N THR A 289 18.15 -0.21 16.97
CA THR A 289 17.62 -1.16 16.00
C THR A 289 16.28 -1.74 16.47
N MET A 290 16.21 -2.21 17.71
CA MET A 290 14.98 -2.74 18.30
C MET A 290 13.90 -1.67 18.44
N ARG A 291 14.24 -0.42 18.77
CA ARG A 291 13.29 0.68 18.85
C ARG A 291 12.58 0.92 17.52
N PHE A 292 13.29 0.91 16.39
CA PHE A 292 12.68 1.05 15.08
C PHE A 292 11.75 -0.12 14.74
N ALA A 293 12.15 -1.36 15.06
CA ALA A 293 11.31 -2.53 14.85
C ALA A 293 10.02 -2.50 15.70
N TRP A 294 10.12 -2.14 16.99
CA TRP A 294 8.94 -1.97 17.86
C TRP A 294 8.04 -0.81 17.42
N GLN A 295 8.62 0.32 17.02
CA GLN A 295 7.85 1.43 16.47
C GLN A 295 7.03 0.99 15.23
N ALA A 296 7.65 0.23 14.34
CA ALA A 296 6.96 -0.31 13.18
C ALA A 296 5.80 -1.23 13.58
N LEU A 297 6.01 -2.14 14.55
CA LEU A 297 4.97 -3.05 15.02
C LEU A 297 3.76 -2.32 15.61
N ASP A 298 4.01 -1.30 16.45
CA ASP A 298 2.94 -0.51 17.07
C ASP A 298 2.13 0.26 16.02
N LEU A 299 2.81 0.83 15.03
CA LEU A 299 2.16 1.56 13.94
C LEU A 299 1.34 0.62 13.04
N PHE A 300 1.85 -0.58 12.68
CA PHE A 300 1.08 -1.55 11.91
C PHE A 300 -0.10 -2.13 12.68
N LYS A 301 0.02 -2.35 14.00
CA LYS A 301 -1.11 -2.74 14.85
C LYS A 301 -2.17 -1.65 14.88
N LYS A 302 -1.78 -0.39 14.97
CA LYS A 302 -2.69 0.77 14.91
C LYS A 302 -3.35 0.90 13.53
N TYR A 303 -2.62 0.61 12.46
CA TYR A 303 -3.12 0.70 11.09
C TYR A 303 -4.01 -0.50 10.71
N GLY A 304 -3.74 -1.70 11.24
CA GLY A 304 -4.53 -2.92 11.02
C GLY A 304 -4.04 -3.80 9.86
N ASP A 305 -2.79 -3.68 9.41
CA ASP A 305 -2.22 -4.55 8.36
C ASP A 305 -1.62 -5.82 8.97
N LEU A 306 -2.40 -6.91 8.95
CA LEU A 306 -2.00 -8.21 9.54
C LEU A 306 -0.76 -8.80 8.86
N TYR A 307 -0.61 -8.60 7.55
CA TYR A 307 0.55 -9.10 6.82
C TYR A 307 1.84 -8.40 7.25
N GLN A 308 1.79 -7.08 7.41
CA GLN A 308 2.94 -6.30 7.87
C GLN A 308 3.24 -6.53 9.36
N ILE A 309 2.23 -6.79 10.18
CA ILE A 309 2.43 -7.21 11.59
C ILE A 309 3.27 -8.49 11.64
N SER A 310 2.90 -9.53 10.86
CA SER A 310 3.71 -10.76 10.75
C SER A 310 5.12 -10.47 10.25
N GLY A 311 5.25 -9.63 9.20
CA GLY A 311 6.55 -9.21 8.67
C GLY A 311 7.43 -8.55 9.72
N THR A 312 6.85 -7.67 10.54
CA THR A 312 7.58 -6.93 11.57
C THR A 312 8.03 -7.82 12.73
N TYR A 313 7.23 -8.82 13.12
CA TYR A 313 7.68 -9.82 14.09
C TYR A 313 8.91 -10.61 13.56
N ARG A 314 8.96 -10.89 12.26
CA ARG A 314 10.14 -11.51 11.64
C ARG A 314 11.35 -10.57 11.64
N THR A 315 11.15 -9.27 11.46
CA THR A 315 12.20 -8.25 11.62
C THR A 315 12.73 -8.22 13.06
N LEU A 316 11.85 -8.24 14.07
CA LEU A 316 12.23 -8.33 15.48
C LEU A 316 13.05 -9.60 15.76
N ALA A 317 12.64 -10.73 15.20
CA ALA A 317 13.37 -11.98 15.31
C ALA A 317 14.76 -11.90 14.65
N SER A 318 14.84 -11.32 13.46
CA SER A 318 16.12 -11.12 12.75
C SER A 318 17.07 -10.21 13.54
N CYS A 319 16.57 -9.08 14.05
CA CYS A 319 17.36 -8.17 14.89
C CYS A 319 17.84 -8.86 16.18
N SER A 320 16.99 -9.66 16.83
CA SER A 320 17.36 -10.42 18.03
C SER A 320 18.40 -11.50 17.74
N ASN A 321 18.30 -12.19 16.59
CA ASN A 321 19.27 -13.16 16.13
C ASN A 321 20.66 -12.52 15.92
N GLU A 322 20.75 -11.38 15.23
CA GLU A 322 22.00 -10.64 15.02
C GLU A 322 22.65 -10.19 16.33
N GLN A 323 21.85 -9.97 17.36
CA GLN A 323 22.28 -9.61 18.71
C GLN A 323 22.57 -10.83 19.60
N GLY A 324 22.47 -12.06 19.08
CA GLY A 324 22.68 -13.32 19.83
C GLY A 324 21.57 -13.65 20.84
N ARG A 325 20.42 -12.97 20.77
CA ARG A 325 19.26 -13.19 21.65
C ARG A 325 18.32 -14.20 21.03
N TYR A 326 18.71 -15.46 21.01
CA TYR A 326 18.02 -16.52 20.26
C TYR A 326 16.64 -16.87 20.85
N GLU A 327 16.46 -16.79 22.18
CA GLU A 327 15.17 -17.01 22.85
C GLU A 327 14.14 -15.97 22.38
N ASP A 328 14.52 -14.69 22.39
CA ASP A 328 13.67 -13.61 21.89
C ASP A 328 13.35 -13.81 20.40
N ALA A 329 14.33 -14.24 19.61
CA ALA A 329 14.12 -14.49 18.19
C ALA A 329 13.08 -15.61 17.95
N LEU A 330 13.16 -16.71 18.71
CA LEU A 330 12.18 -17.81 18.64
C LEU A 330 10.78 -17.34 19.06
N HIS A 331 10.69 -16.55 20.14
CA HIS A 331 9.43 -15.96 20.59
C HIS A 331 8.79 -15.11 19.49
N TYR A 332 9.54 -14.18 18.87
CA TYR A 332 8.99 -13.34 17.80
C TYR A 332 8.61 -14.12 16.53
N LEU A 333 9.33 -15.19 16.19
CA LEU A 333 8.94 -16.08 15.10
C LEU A 333 7.62 -16.81 15.40
N SER A 334 7.42 -17.25 16.65
CA SER A 334 6.16 -17.85 17.09
C SER A 334 5.01 -16.85 16.97
N GLU A 335 5.19 -15.60 17.41
CA GLU A 335 4.20 -14.53 17.21
C GLU A 335 3.89 -14.29 15.72
N ALA A 336 4.93 -14.28 14.85
CA ALA A 336 4.76 -14.11 13.42
C ALA A 336 3.86 -15.20 12.80
N LEU A 337 3.99 -16.45 13.26
CA LEU A 337 3.19 -17.57 12.76
C LEU A 337 1.69 -17.42 13.06
N GLY A 338 1.30 -16.69 14.11
CA GLY A 338 -0.09 -16.39 14.44
C GLY A 338 -0.81 -15.56 13.39
N TYR A 339 -0.08 -14.86 12.51
CA TYR A 339 -0.62 -13.98 11.48
C TYR A 339 -0.46 -14.54 10.05
N VAL A 340 0.20 -15.70 9.88
CA VAL A 340 0.50 -16.27 8.55
C VAL A 340 -0.31 -17.54 8.36
N ASN A 341 -0.99 -17.64 7.21
CA ASN A 341 -1.69 -18.85 6.81
C ASN A 341 -0.68 -20.02 6.71
N ARG A 342 -1.01 -21.21 7.29
CA ARG A 342 -0.19 -22.42 7.26
C ARG A 342 0.16 -22.93 5.84
N HIS A 343 -0.59 -22.50 4.82
CA HIS A 343 -0.33 -22.85 3.42
C HIS A 343 0.54 -21.81 2.70
N HIS A 344 0.93 -20.73 3.37
CA HIS A 344 1.73 -19.67 2.76
C HIS A 344 3.23 -20.00 2.90
N GLU A 345 4.01 -19.69 1.86
CA GLU A 345 5.47 -19.85 1.83
C GLU A 345 6.19 -19.29 3.07
N LYS A 346 5.75 -18.12 3.55
CA LYS A 346 6.32 -17.48 4.76
C LYS A 346 6.16 -18.29 6.03
N TYR A 347 5.15 -19.14 6.14
CA TYR A 347 5.00 -20.04 7.28
C TYR A 347 6.18 -21.01 7.35
N TYR A 348 6.48 -21.67 6.23
CA TYR A 348 7.60 -22.62 6.17
C TYR A 348 8.94 -21.92 6.37
N HIS A 349 9.10 -20.69 5.89
CA HIS A 349 10.30 -19.89 6.10
C HIS A 349 10.52 -19.55 7.59
N CYS A 350 9.46 -19.22 8.33
CA CYS A 350 9.53 -19.03 9.79
C CYS A 350 9.92 -20.33 10.50
N MET A 351 9.28 -21.44 10.15
CA MET A 351 9.57 -22.76 10.75
C MET A 351 11.02 -23.19 10.52
N ASP A 352 11.53 -23.07 9.29
CA ASP A 352 12.91 -23.39 8.96
C ASP A 352 13.90 -22.50 9.74
N THR A 353 13.59 -21.24 9.93
CA THR A 353 14.41 -20.33 10.74
C THR A 353 14.38 -20.72 12.21
N MET A 354 13.22 -21.08 12.75
CA MET A 354 13.09 -21.57 14.13
C MET A 354 13.91 -22.84 14.36
N ASP A 355 13.86 -23.80 13.43
CA ASP A 355 14.62 -25.05 13.52
C ASP A 355 16.13 -24.79 13.52
N ARG A 356 16.62 -23.83 12.79
CA ARG A 356 18.03 -23.41 12.79
C ARG A 356 18.44 -22.72 14.08
N LEU A 357 17.54 -21.99 14.76
CA LEU A 357 17.85 -21.27 16.00
C LEU A 357 17.73 -22.14 17.27
N ARG A 358 16.87 -23.18 17.28
CA ARG A 358 16.64 -24.06 18.44
C ARG A 358 17.91 -24.62 19.10
N PRO A 359 18.94 -25.05 18.34
CA PRO A 359 20.17 -25.60 18.98
C PRO A 359 20.94 -24.57 19.84
N TYR A 360 20.71 -23.30 19.66
CA TYR A 360 21.40 -22.22 20.40
C TYR A 360 20.66 -21.81 21.68
N VAL A 361 19.46 -22.39 21.94
CA VAL A 361 18.65 -22.09 23.12
C VAL A 361 18.77 -23.22 24.14
N PRO A 362 19.06 -22.94 25.43
CA PRO A 362 19.14 -23.94 26.46
C PRO A 362 17.86 -24.76 26.61
N MET A 363 17.97 -26.10 26.81
CA MET A 363 16.83 -27.03 26.90
C MET A 363 15.78 -26.68 28.00
N ALA A 364 16.10 -25.84 28.97
CA ALA A 364 15.18 -25.46 30.05
C ALA A 364 13.99 -24.61 29.58
N THR A 365 14.08 -24.01 28.40
CA THR A 365 13.04 -23.14 27.84
C THR A 365 12.09 -23.87 26.87
N THR A 366 12.43 -25.10 26.48
CA THR A 366 11.66 -25.84 25.44
C THR A 366 10.40 -26.53 25.97
N SER A 367 10.10 -26.47 27.28
CA SER A 367 8.91 -27.13 27.85
C SER A 367 7.59 -26.42 27.59
N ILE A 368 7.62 -25.21 27.05
CA ILE A 368 6.39 -24.42 26.74
C ILE A 368 5.86 -24.70 25.31
N GLU A 369 6.70 -25.21 24.41
CA GLU A 369 6.34 -25.36 22.99
C GLU A 369 5.68 -26.69 22.58
N LEU A 370 5.68 -27.70 23.46
CA LEU A 370 5.09 -29.02 23.13
C LEU A 370 3.54 -29.05 23.24
N GLU A 371 2.91 -28.08 23.84
CA GLU A 371 1.44 -28.03 23.92
C GLU A 371 0.77 -27.56 22.60
N TRP A 372 1.49 -26.90 21.70
CA TRP A 372 0.92 -26.34 20.45
C TRP A 372 1.03 -27.24 19.22
N ILE A 373 1.68 -28.41 19.34
CA ILE A 373 1.89 -29.33 18.19
C ILE A 373 0.81 -30.44 18.15
N ASN A 374 -0.02 -30.58 19.20
CA ASN A 374 -1.01 -31.69 19.33
C ASN A 374 -2.48 -31.26 19.14
N ASP A 375 -2.80 -30.02 18.81
CA ASP A 375 -4.12 -29.56 18.37
C ASP A 375 -4.08 -29.18 16.86
#